data_6a0195ca4e816cc879873dacba9e8402
#
_entry.id   6a0195ca4e816cc879873dacba9e8402
#
_cell.length_a   1.000
_cell.length_b   1.000
_cell.length_c   1.000
_cell.angle_alpha   90.00
_cell.angle_beta   90.00
_cell.angle_gamma   90.00
#
_symmetry.space_group_name_H-M   'P 1'
#
loop_
_entity.id
_entity.type
_entity.pdbx_description
1 polymer ?
#
loop_
_entity_poly.entity_id
_entity_poly.type
_entity_poly.pdbx_seq_one_letter_code
_entity_poly.pdbx_strand_id
1 'polypeptide(L)'
;SILPDFHKFGKGVSKVMIPLACLFVVVIVPAYLASNNNFFYYGSAYIYGKGTDVGDDTAEIEKVFGKSDTYVALVPKEDLAVQKKLSDDLHEIPQIKNILSYVDTVGAEIPEEYLDEETMSLLMSDRYSRFVITVDADSEGKSTFELVENIRDTIRKYYPEDYYIAGNGVSTYDLMDTITADTVKVNAIAIGAIFLVLLFTTKSILLPLLLVIGIETAVWMNLSVPYFKDSIVFY
;
A
#
# COMPACT_ATOMS: atom_id res chain seq x y z
N SER A 1 8.00 -46.10 37.48
CA SER A 1 8.03 -44.94 36.56
C SER A 1 6.84 -45.09 35.61
N ILE A 2 5.90 -44.13 35.67
CA ILE A 2 4.66 -44.15 34.85
C ILE A 2 4.94 -43.54 33.46
N LEU A 3 6.12 -42.97 33.23
CA LEU A 3 6.49 -42.35 31.97
C LEU A 3 7.04 -43.41 31.00
N PRO A 4 6.55 -43.46 29.73
CA PRO A 4 7.09 -44.35 28.72
C PRO A 4 8.55 -44.02 28.41
N ASP A 5 9.33 -45.04 28.07
CA ASP A 5 10.74 -44.91 27.71
C ASP A 5 10.87 -44.29 26.30
N PHE A 6 11.21 -43.01 26.23
CA PHE A 6 11.41 -42.28 25.00
C PHE A 6 12.80 -42.46 24.35
N HIS A 7 13.63 -43.38 24.85
CA HIS A 7 15.00 -43.53 24.36
C HIS A 7 15.08 -43.91 22.87
N LYS A 8 14.17 -44.77 22.39
CA LYS A 8 14.05 -45.11 20.95
C LYS A 8 13.58 -43.93 20.10
N PHE A 9 12.65 -43.15 20.63
CA PHE A 9 12.16 -41.94 20.00
C PHE A 9 13.26 -40.85 19.88
N GLY A 10 14.03 -40.64 20.97
CA GLY A 10 15.16 -39.74 20.99
C GLY A 10 16.25 -40.08 19.97
N LYS A 11 16.57 -41.38 19.80
CA LYS A 11 17.51 -41.83 18.75
C LYS A 11 16.98 -41.61 17.32
N GLY A 12 15.67 -41.77 17.11
CA GLY A 12 15.02 -41.46 15.83
C GLY A 12 15.10 -39.96 15.48
N VAL A 13 14.74 -39.13 16.45
CA VAL A 13 14.81 -37.64 16.31
C VAL A 13 16.24 -37.20 16.03
N SER A 14 17.24 -37.69 16.73
CA SER A 14 18.65 -37.35 16.53
C SER A 14 19.16 -37.67 15.12
N LYS A 15 18.66 -38.72 14.47
CA LYS A 15 19.03 -39.08 13.09
C LYS A 15 18.43 -38.16 12.05
N VAL A 16 17.24 -37.63 12.32
CA VAL A 16 16.50 -36.75 11.39
C VAL A 16 16.85 -35.27 11.61
N MET A 17 17.43 -34.95 12.78
CA MET A 17 17.70 -33.56 13.17
C MET A 17 18.64 -32.82 12.20
N ILE A 18 19.74 -33.47 11.77
CA ILE A 18 20.71 -32.83 10.86
C ILE A 18 20.12 -32.61 9.47
N PRO A 19 19.52 -33.59 8.78
CA PRO A 19 18.90 -33.33 7.47
C PRO A 19 17.73 -32.35 7.57
N LEU A 20 16.96 -32.36 8.67
CA LEU A 20 15.89 -31.37 8.86
C LEU A 20 16.44 -29.96 9.07
N ALA A 21 17.52 -29.80 9.83
CA ALA A 21 18.18 -28.50 10.01
C ALA A 21 18.77 -27.99 8.69
N CYS A 22 19.37 -28.86 7.87
CA CYS A 22 19.86 -28.49 6.54
C CYS A 22 18.71 -28.05 5.61
N LEU A 23 17.60 -28.78 5.60
CA LEU A 23 16.40 -28.44 4.86
C LEU A 23 15.86 -27.06 5.29
N PHE A 24 15.81 -26.83 6.60
CA PHE A 24 15.35 -25.59 7.19
C PHE A 24 16.20 -24.39 6.72
N VAL A 25 17.53 -24.52 6.77
CA VAL A 25 18.45 -23.47 6.29
C VAL A 25 18.28 -23.20 4.79
N VAL A 26 18.08 -24.25 3.98
CA VAL A 26 17.84 -24.10 2.53
C VAL A 26 16.53 -23.37 2.23
N VAL A 27 15.50 -23.57 3.06
CA VAL A 27 14.17 -22.97 2.88
C VAL A 27 14.10 -21.50 3.34
N ILE A 28 14.96 -21.06 4.26
CA ILE A 28 14.97 -19.69 4.78
C ILE A 28 15.02 -18.64 3.64
N VAL A 29 15.99 -18.77 2.74
CA VAL A 29 16.21 -17.76 1.70
C VAL A 29 15.05 -17.68 0.70
N PRO A 30 14.57 -18.77 0.09
CA PRO A 30 13.42 -18.71 -0.81
C PRO A 30 12.13 -18.29 -0.10
N ALA A 31 11.91 -18.70 1.15
CA ALA A 31 10.75 -18.28 1.92
C ALA A 31 10.76 -16.76 2.19
N TYR A 32 11.91 -16.21 2.60
CA TYR A 32 12.08 -14.77 2.79
C TYR A 32 11.86 -13.98 1.48
N LEU A 33 12.48 -14.42 0.38
CA LEU A 33 12.31 -13.74 -0.91
C LEU A 33 10.88 -13.80 -1.41
N ALA A 34 10.22 -14.96 -1.29
CA ALA A 34 8.83 -15.12 -1.70
C ALA A 34 7.88 -14.31 -0.82
N SER A 35 8.10 -14.26 0.51
CA SER A 35 7.26 -13.47 1.41
C SER A 35 7.34 -11.97 1.12
N ASN A 36 8.49 -11.45 0.69
CA ASN A 36 8.66 -10.04 0.33
C ASN A 36 8.17 -9.69 -1.09
N ASN A 37 7.90 -10.68 -1.92
CA ASN A 37 7.38 -10.47 -3.29
C ASN A 37 5.85 -10.64 -3.37
N ASN A 38 5.17 -10.83 -2.26
CA ASN A 38 3.72 -10.81 -2.24
C ASN A 38 3.20 -9.40 -2.49
N PHE A 39 2.14 -9.33 -3.29
CA PHE A 39 1.38 -8.12 -3.43
C PHE A 39 0.18 -8.18 -2.48
N PHE A 40 0.13 -7.25 -1.53
CA PHE A 40 -0.98 -7.13 -0.59
C PHE A 40 -1.99 -6.11 -1.09
N TYR A 41 -3.25 -6.42 -0.93
CA TYR A 41 -4.35 -5.51 -1.19
C TYR A 41 -4.83 -4.91 0.14
N TYR A 42 -5.00 -3.60 0.14
CA TYR A 42 -5.31 -2.81 1.33
C TYR A 42 -6.71 -2.22 1.28
N GLY A 43 -7.28 -2.10 0.08
CA GLY A 43 -8.60 -1.56 -0.17
C GLY A 43 -9.67 -2.63 -0.36
N SER A 44 -10.87 -2.19 -0.66
CA SER A 44 -12.03 -3.05 -0.90
C SER A 44 -12.26 -3.38 -2.38
N ALA A 45 -11.45 -2.84 -3.29
CA ALA A 45 -11.67 -2.93 -4.73
C ALA A 45 -11.77 -4.37 -5.26
N TYR A 46 -11.05 -5.30 -4.66
CA TYR A 46 -10.99 -6.70 -5.09
C TYR A 46 -11.78 -7.66 -4.19
N ILE A 47 -12.53 -7.16 -3.21
CA ILE A 47 -13.41 -7.99 -2.36
C ILE A 47 -14.51 -8.64 -3.22
N TYR A 48 -15.01 -7.91 -4.19
CA TYR A 48 -16.04 -8.38 -5.12
C TYR A 48 -15.38 -8.81 -6.43
N GLY A 49 -14.97 -10.08 -6.50
CA GLY A 49 -14.35 -10.66 -7.69
C GLY A 49 -15.36 -11.08 -8.76
N LYS A 50 -14.84 -11.59 -9.88
CA LYS A 50 -15.68 -12.18 -10.95
C LYS A 50 -16.56 -13.30 -10.40
N GLY A 51 -17.84 -13.30 -10.83
CA GLY A 51 -18.86 -14.23 -10.35
C GLY A 51 -19.67 -13.70 -9.16
N THR A 52 -19.46 -12.47 -8.75
CA THR A 52 -20.36 -11.71 -7.88
C THR A 52 -21.07 -10.65 -8.72
N ASP A 53 -22.33 -10.32 -8.38
CA ASP A 53 -23.11 -9.33 -9.13
C ASP A 53 -22.36 -7.99 -9.26
N VAL A 54 -21.78 -7.50 -8.16
CA VAL A 54 -21.01 -6.24 -8.13
C VAL A 54 -19.73 -6.33 -8.99
N GLY A 55 -19.02 -7.45 -8.93
CA GLY A 55 -17.78 -7.64 -9.70
C GLY A 55 -18.04 -7.76 -11.20
N ASP A 56 -19.11 -8.42 -11.59
CA ASP A 56 -19.50 -8.60 -12.99
C ASP A 56 -20.06 -7.29 -13.58
N ASP A 57 -20.87 -6.54 -12.83
CA ASP A 57 -21.35 -5.20 -13.22
C ASP A 57 -20.19 -4.21 -13.37
N THR A 58 -19.26 -4.20 -12.43
CA THR A 58 -18.05 -3.35 -12.49
C THR A 58 -17.23 -3.69 -13.73
N ALA A 59 -16.99 -4.97 -14.00
CA ALA A 59 -16.21 -5.39 -15.16
C ALA A 59 -16.88 -4.99 -16.50
N GLU A 60 -18.20 -5.01 -16.60
CA GLU A 60 -18.93 -4.58 -17.81
C GLU A 60 -18.88 -3.05 -17.97
N ILE A 61 -18.98 -2.29 -16.87
CA ILE A 61 -18.81 -0.82 -16.88
C ILE A 61 -17.38 -0.46 -17.33
N GLU A 62 -16.38 -1.08 -16.75
CA GLU A 62 -14.96 -0.83 -17.11
C GLU A 62 -14.66 -1.20 -18.57
N LYS A 63 -15.28 -2.23 -19.10
CA LYS A 63 -15.12 -2.63 -20.50
C LYS A 63 -15.67 -1.58 -21.48
N VAL A 64 -16.73 -0.86 -21.11
CA VAL A 64 -17.37 0.13 -21.97
C VAL A 64 -16.73 1.51 -21.80
N PHE A 65 -16.48 1.94 -20.57
CA PHE A 65 -16.04 3.29 -20.24
C PHE A 65 -14.55 3.39 -19.86
N GLY A 66 -13.88 2.23 -19.72
CA GLY A 66 -12.53 2.15 -19.16
C GLY A 66 -12.52 2.27 -17.64
N LYS A 67 -11.35 2.06 -17.05
CA LYS A 67 -11.14 2.28 -15.61
C LYS A 67 -11.16 3.76 -15.30
N SER A 68 -11.69 4.13 -14.15
CA SER A 68 -11.75 5.52 -13.73
C SER A 68 -11.76 5.64 -12.21
N ASP A 69 -10.86 6.44 -11.68
CA ASP A 69 -10.89 6.89 -10.29
C ASP A 69 -10.80 8.43 -10.27
N THR A 70 -11.20 9.02 -9.16
CA THR A 70 -11.25 10.48 -9.02
C THR A 70 -10.50 10.90 -7.77
N TYR A 71 -9.51 11.77 -7.95
CA TYR A 71 -8.77 12.39 -6.86
C TYR A 71 -9.14 13.87 -6.76
N VAL A 72 -9.18 14.37 -5.55
CA VAL A 72 -9.41 15.78 -5.28
C VAL A 72 -8.18 16.36 -4.60
N ALA A 73 -7.57 17.36 -5.22
CA ALA A 73 -6.50 18.11 -4.61
C ALA A 73 -6.99 19.52 -4.23
N LEU A 74 -6.57 20.01 -3.07
CA LEU A 74 -6.76 21.37 -2.62
C LEU A 74 -5.38 22.04 -2.53
N VAL A 75 -5.25 23.18 -3.17
CA VAL A 75 -4.04 24.00 -3.12
C VAL A 75 -4.41 25.43 -2.70
N PRO A 76 -3.49 26.19 -2.07
CA PRO A 76 -3.75 27.58 -1.67
C PRO A 76 -4.25 28.45 -2.84
N LYS A 77 -5.24 29.29 -2.55
CA LYS A 77 -5.84 30.23 -3.50
C LYS A 77 -4.97 31.49 -3.64
N GLU A 78 -3.69 31.36 -3.97
CA GLU A 78 -2.81 32.56 -3.99
C GLU A 78 -2.54 33.10 -5.40
N ASP A 79 -2.05 32.26 -6.32
CA ASP A 79 -1.61 32.68 -7.65
C ASP A 79 -2.18 31.75 -8.74
N LEU A 80 -3.09 32.28 -9.53
CA LEU A 80 -3.68 31.57 -10.66
C LEU A 80 -2.64 31.15 -11.72
N ALA A 81 -1.56 31.95 -11.88
CA ALA A 81 -0.50 31.59 -12.82
C ALA A 81 0.32 30.36 -12.35
N VAL A 82 0.50 30.21 -11.03
CA VAL A 82 1.11 29.02 -10.45
C VAL A 82 0.18 27.83 -10.57
N GLN A 83 -1.12 28.03 -10.29
CA GLN A 83 -2.13 26.98 -10.45
C GLN A 83 -2.24 26.51 -11.91
N LYS A 84 -2.10 27.42 -12.88
CA LYS A 84 -2.09 27.04 -14.30
C LYS A 84 -0.88 26.20 -14.66
N LYS A 85 0.30 26.54 -14.17
CA LYS A 85 1.51 25.72 -14.38
C LYS A 85 1.39 24.34 -13.72
N LEU A 86 0.81 24.27 -12.51
CA LEU A 86 0.52 23.00 -11.86
C LEU A 86 -0.43 22.16 -12.72
N SER A 87 -1.50 22.77 -13.24
CA SER A 87 -2.44 22.07 -14.11
C SER A 87 -1.76 21.55 -15.37
N ASP A 88 -0.93 22.37 -16.01
CA ASP A 88 -0.19 21.99 -17.21
C ASP A 88 0.75 20.79 -16.93
N ASP A 89 1.53 20.84 -15.83
CA ASP A 89 2.40 19.73 -15.43
C ASP A 89 1.60 18.45 -15.07
N LEU A 90 0.43 18.60 -14.45
CA LEU A 90 -0.45 17.46 -14.17
C LEU A 90 -0.99 16.82 -15.46
N HIS A 91 -1.34 17.62 -16.48
CA HIS A 91 -1.78 17.11 -17.78
C HIS A 91 -0.68 16.33 -18.54
N GLU A 92 0.59 16.52 -18.20
CA GLU A 92 1.69 15.74 -18.75
C GLU A 92 1.72 14.29 -18.23
N ILE A 93 1.01 13.97 -17.13
CA ILE A 93 0.92 12.60 -16.58
C ILE A 93 -0.04 11.78 -17.43
N PRO A 94 0.42 10.71 -18.10
CA PRO A 94 -0.39 10.00 -19.12
C PRO A 94 -1.68 9.36 -18.59
N GLN A 95 -1.72 9.02 -17.30
CA GLN A 95 -2.90 8.41 -16.66
C GLN A 95 -3.98 9.44 -16.28
N ILE A 96 -3.71 10.72 -16.35
CA ILE A 96 -4.71 11.75 -16.07
C ILE A 96 -5.56 11.99 -17.32
N LYS A 97 -6.85 11.68 -17.21
CA LYS A 97 -7.84 11.85 -18.30
C LYS A 97 -8.39 13.26 -18.38
N ASN A 98 -8.67 13.84 -17.22
CA ASN A 98 -9.29 15.14 -17.14
C ASN A 98 -8.99 15.81 -15.80
N ILE A 99 -8.88 17.13 -15.81
CA ILE A 99 -8.76 17.97 -14.63
C ILE A 99 -9.88 19.01 -14.68
N LEU A 100 -10.68 19.05 -13.62
CA LEU A 100 -11.67 20.10 -13.41
C LEU A 100 -11.14 21.03 -12.30
N SER A 101 -10.68 22.20 -12.70
CA SER A 101 -10.23 23.28 -11.83
C SER A 101 -10.69 24.62 -12.34
N TYR A 102 -10.51 25.67 -11.55
CA TYR A 102 -10.80 27.04 -12.01
C TYR A 102 -9.99 27.40 -13.26
N VAL A 103 -8.69 27.14 -13.24
CA VAL A 103 -7.78 27.50 -14.34
C VAL A 103 -8.00 26.71 -15.62
N ASP A 104 -8.62 25.54 -15.55
CA ASP A 104 -8.94 24.69 -16.71
C ASP A 104 -10.34 24.94 -17.25
N THR A 105 -11.29 25.24 -16.38
CA THR A 105 -12.71 25.38 -16.75
C THR A 105 -13.07 26.81 -17.13
N VAL A 106 -12.60 27.78 -16.36
CA VAL A 106 -12.87 29.19 -16.54
C VAL A 106 -11.73 29.87 -17.26
N GLY A 107 -10.51 29.55 -16.92
CA GLY A 107 -9.28 30.18 -17.38
C GLY A 107 -8.76 31.23 -16.41
N ALA A 108 -7.43 31.30 -16.31
CA ALA A 108 -6.75 32.22 -15.39
C ALA A 108 -6.98 33.72 -15.74
N GLU A 109 -7.48 34.01 -16.93
CA GLU A 109 -7.69 35.38 -17.42
C GLU A 109 -9.07 35.92 -17.07
N ILE A 110 -10.04 35.10 -16.69
CA ILE A 110 -11.39 35.52 -16.35
C ILE A 110 -11.46 35.83 -14.85
N PRO A 111 -11.79 37.05 -14.43
CA PRO A 111 -11.95 37.41 -13.03
C PRO A 111 -13.13 36.64 -12.37
N GLU A 112 -12.99 36.30 -11.10
CA GLU A 112 -13.99 35.59 -10.28
C GLU A 112 -15.35 36.27 -10.27
N GLU A 113 -15.38 37.61 -10.41
CA GLU A 113 -16.58 38.45 -10.38
C GLU A 113 -17.59 38.16 -11.51
N TYR A 114 -17.15 37.47 -12.56
CA TYR A 114 -18.01 37.09 -13.69
C TYR A 114 -18.69 35.73 -13.53
N LEU A 115 -18.42 35.02 -12.44
CA LEU A 115 -19.00 33.70 -12.16
C LEU A 115 -20.09 33.84 -11.10
N ASP A 116 -21.07 32.95 -11.20
CA ASP A 116 -22.08 32.77 -10.15
C ASP A 116 -21.47 32.12 -8.89
N GLU A 117 -22.04 32.43 -7.72
CA GLU A 117 -21.56 31.91 -6.43
C GLU A 117 -21.60 30.40 -6.36
N GLU A 118 -22.55 29.75 -7.05
CA GLU A 118 -22.68 28.29 -7.05
C GLU A 118 -21.49 27.64 -7.77
N THR A 119 -21.17 28.10 -8.98
CA THR A 119 -20.00 27.63 -9.74
C THR A 119 -18.69 27.91 -8.99
N MET A 120 -18.56 29.11 -8.41
CA MET A 120 -17.37 29.47 -7.62
C MET A 120 -17.19 28.56 -6.43
N SER A 121 -18.24 28.26 -5.68
CA SER A 121 -18.18 27.37 -4.50
C SER A 121 -17.76 25.94 -4.84
N LEU A 122 -18.01 25.51 -6.09
CA LEU A 122 -17.57 24.21 -6.59
C LEU A 122 -16.07 24.15 -6.91
N LEU A 123 -15.46 25.27 -7.29
CA LEU A 123 -14.08 25.33 -7.79
C LEU A 123 -13.12 25.93 -6.76
N MET A 124 -13.59 26.87 -5.94
CA MET A 124 -12.77 27.58 -4.97
C MET A 124 -13.51 27.76 -3.64
N SER A 125 -12.72 27.84 -2.58
CA SER A 125 -13.14 28.30 -1.25
C SER A 125 -12.41 29.60 -0.89
N ASP A 126 -12.60 30.11 0.32
CA ASP A 126 -11.89 31.31 0.80
C ASP A 126 -10.36 31.12 0.79
N ARG A 127 -9.87 29.92 1.02
CA ARG A 127 -8.44 29.61 1.22
C ARG A 127 -7.84 28.71 0.15
N TYR A 128 -8.64 27.88 -0.51
CA TYR A 128 -8.16 26.82 -1.39
C TYR A 128 -8.86 26.80 -2.72
N SER A 129 -8.11 26.48 -3.75
CA SER A 129 -8.61 26.10 -5.07
C SER A 129 -8.68 24.58 -5.16
N ARG A 130 -9.74 24.06 -5.77
CA ARG A 130 -9.99 22.63 -5.93
C ARG A 130 -9.63 22.15 -7.32
N PHE A 131 -8.87 21.08 -7.38
CA PHE A 131 -8.56 20.31 -8.59
C PHE A 131 -9.23 18.95 -8.45
N VAL A 132 -10.18 18.65 -9.33
CA VAL A 132 -10.79 17.32 -9.43
C VAL A 132 -10.13 16.59 -10.59
N ILE A 133 -9.32 15.60 -10.27
CA ILE A 133 -8.44 14.90 -11.21
C ILE A 133 -9.03 13.53 -11.49
N THR A 134 -9.49 13.30 -12.71
CA THR A 134 -9.97 12.00 -13.15
C THR A 134 -8.83 11.21 -13.79
N VAL A 135 -8.57 10.00 -13.28
CA VAL A 135 -7.44 9.18 -13.71
C VAL A 135 -7.90 7.86 -14.32
N ASP A 136 -7.08 7.33 -15.23
CA ASP A 136 -7.21 5.98 -15.80
C ASP A 136 -6.39 5.01 -14.98
N ALA A 137 -6.90 4.64 -13.82
CA ALA A 137 -6.22 3.75 -12.90
C ALA A 137 -7.24 2.91 -12.10
N ASP A 138 -6.77 1.77 -11.61
CA ASP A 138 -7.50 1.01 -10.58
C ASP A 138 -7.50 1.78 -9.25
N SER A 139 -8.37 1.38 -8.33
CA SER A 139 -8.39 1.97 -6.98
C SER A 139 -7.18 1.58 -6.13
N GLU A 140 -6.43 0.55 -6.54
CA GLU A 140 -5.18 0.14 -5.90
C GLU A 140 -4.31 -0.69 -6.85
N GLY A 141 -3.05 -0.83 -6.51
CA GLY A 141 -2.05 -1.55 -7.27
C GLY A 141 -0.78 -0.72 -7.47
N LYS A 142 0.28 -1.38 -7.90
CA LYS A 142 1.59 -0.73 -8.06
C LYS A 142 1.52 0.50 -8.97
N SER A 143 0.83 0.37 -10.11
CA SER A 143 0.66 1.47 -11.07
C SER A 143 -0.12 2.65 -10.46
N THR A 144 -1.15 2.37 -9.65
CA THR A 144 -1.94 3.38 -8.95
C THR A 144 -1.10 4.10 -7.90
N PHE A 145 -0.28 3.35 -7.16
CA PHE A 145 0.59 3.92 -6.13
C PHE A 145 1.69 4.80 -6.72
N GLU A 146 2.31 4.38 -7.83
CA GLU A 146 3.25 5.20 -8.58
C GLU A 146 2.58 6.48 -9.13
N LEU A 147 1.33 6.38 -9.60
CA LEU A 147 0.56 7.54 -10.06
C LEU A 147 0.26 8.53 -8.93
N VAL A 148 -0.17 8.04 -7.75
CA VAL A 148 -0.41 8.89 -6.57
C VAL A 148 0.85 9.62 -6.15
N GLU A 149 2.00 8.93 -6.15
CA GLU A 149 3.29 9.54 -5.83
C GLU A 149 3.69 10.62 -6.85
N ASN A 150 3.56 10.33 -8.15
CA ASN A 150 3.82 11.29 -9.20
C ASN A 150 2.94 12.54 -9.10
N ILE A 151 1.64 12.38 -8.81
CA ILE A 151 0.73 13.51 -8.60
C ILE A 151 1.16 14.33 -7.38
N ARG A 152 1.49 13.68 -6.26
CA ARG A 152 1.97 14.35 -5.05
C ARG A 152 3.26 15.12 -5.28
N ASP A 153 4.21 14.55 -5.98
CA ASP A 153 5.49 15.19 -6.28
C ASP A 153 5.29 16.39 -7.21
N THR A 154 4.39 16.28 -8.18
CA THR A 154 4.03 17.39 -9.05
C THR A 154 3.40 18.53 -8.25
N ILE A 155 2.48 18.24 -7.33
CA ILE A 155 1.87 19.26 -6.46
C ILE A 155 2.93 19.87 -5.53
N ARG A 156 3.79 19.07 -4.90
CA ARG A 156 4.86 19.54 -3.99
C ARG A 156 5.85 20.50 -4.66
N LYS A 157 6.08 20.37 -5.93
CA LYS A 157 6.96 21.26 -6.69
C LYS A 157 6.48 22.72 -6.61
N TYR A 158 5.18 22.94 -6.52
CA TYR A 158 4.54 24.27 -6.46
C TYR A 158 4.07 24.64 -5.06
N TYR A 159 3.62 23.66 -4.29
CA TYR A 159 3.05 23.79 -2.94
C TYR A 159 3.70 22.76 -2.01
N PRO A 160 4.90 23.02 -1.46
CA PRO A 160 5.67 22.03 -0.72
C PRO A 160 5.06 21.61 0.63
N GLU A 161 4.31 22.51 1.28
CA GLU A 161 3.83 22.29 2.66
C GLU A 161 2.31 22.41 2.82
N ASP A 162 1.64 23.20 1.98
CA ASP A 162 0.20 23.48 2.14
C ASP A 162 -0.59 22.96 0.93
N TYR A 163 -0.85 21.66 0.92
CA TYR A 163 -1.77 21.03 -0.01
C TYR A 163 -2.43 19.81 0.63
N TYR A 164 -3.59 19.47 0.12
CA TYR A 164 -4.31 18.26 0.51
C TYR A 164 -4.69 17.48 -0.73
N ILE A 165 -4.62 16.16 -0.64
CA ILE A 165 -5.08 15.29 -1.71
C ILE A 165 -5.88 14.13 -1.11
N ALA A 166 -7.01 13.80 -1.71
CA ALA A 166 -7.90 12.72 -1.30
C ALA A 166 -8.45 11.99 -2.52
N GLY A 167 -8.81 10.75 -2.34
CA GLY A 167 -9.36 9.87 -3.38
C GLY A 167 -9.22 8.42 -2.94
N ASN A 168 -9.87 7.50 -3.63
CA ASN A 168 -9.83 6.10 -3.23
C ASN A 168 -8.39 5.54 -3.34
N GLY A 169 -7.75 5.71 -4.50
CA GLY A 169 -6.37 5.28 -4.70
C GLY A 169 -5.38 5.98 -3.78
N VAL A 170 -5.61 7.26 -3.45
CA VAL A 170 -4.79 8.01 -2.49
C VAL A 170 -4.90 7.43 -1.08
N SER A 171 -6.13 7.16 -0.63
CA SER A 171 -6.39 6.58 0.70
C SER A 171 -5.77 5.19 0.83
N THR A 172 -5.87 4.38 -0.21
CA THR A 172 -5.29 3.03 -0.23
C THR A 172 -3.75 3.08 -0.22
N TYR A 173 -3.15 4.05 -0.94
CA TYR A 173 -1.70 4.29 -0.89
C TYR A 173 -1.24 4.68 0.53
N ASP A 174 -1.92 5.63 1.17
CA ASP A 174 -1.58 6.06 2.53
C ASP A 174 -1.73 4.95 3.55
N LEU A 175 -2.76 4.12 3.38
CA LEU A 175 -2.96 2.93 4.21
C LEU A 175 -1.82 1.93 4.04
N MET A 176 -1.44 1.63 2.79
CA MET A 176 -0.31 0.75 2.46
C MET A 176 1.01 1.26 3.08
N ASP A 177 1.33 2.54 2.89
CA ASP A 177 2.55 3.14 3.41
C ASP A 177 2.60 3.08 4.94
N THR A 178 1.49 3.44 5.60
CA THR A 178 1.37 3.39 7.05
C THR A 178 1.49 1.95 7.58
N ILE A 179 0.74 1.00 7.02
CA ILE A 179 0.78 -0.40 7.46
C ILE A 179 2.18 -1.00 7.26
N THR A 180 2.81 -0.75 6.12
CA THR A 180 4.14 -1.27 5.83
C THR A 180 5.18 -0.75 6.81
N ALA A 181 5.17 0.56 7.07
CA ALA A 181 6.08 1.19 8.03
C ALA A 181 5.85 0.70 9.48
N ASP A 182 4.60 0.57 9.89
CA ASP A 182 4.25 0.12 11.24
C ASP A 182 4.52 -1.37 11.43
N THR A 183 4.27 -2.20 10.43
CA THR A 183 4.58 -3.63 10.47
C THR A 183 6.06 -3.87 10.75
N VAL A 184 6.97 -3.15 10.09
CA VAL A 184 8.42 -3.26 10.35
C VAL A 184 8.76 -2.88 11.78
N LYS A 185 8.21 -1.78 12.30
CA LYS A 185 8.46 -1.31 13.68
C LYS A 185 7.91 -2.30 14.71
N VAL A 186 6.67 -2.74 14.55
CA VAL A 186 6.00 -3.67 15.48
C VAL A 186 6.74 -5.02 15.50
N ASN A 187 7.11 -5.56 14.34
CA ASN A 187 7.88 -6.80 14.26
C ASN A 187 9.24 -6.66 14.95
N ALA A 188 9.97 -5.57 14.71
CA ALA A 188 11.27 -5.35 15.37
C ALA A 188 11.14 -5.28 16.90
N ILE A 189 10.12 -4.60 17.41
CA ILE A 189 9.84 -4.52 18.86
C ILE A 189 9.46 -5.90 19.41
N ALA A 190 8.58 -6.63 18.72
CA ALA A 190 8.14 -7.96 19.14
C ALA A 190 9.30 -8.96 19.19
N ILE A 191 10.13 -9.01 18.15
CA ILE A 191 11.34 -9.84 18.09
C ILE A 191 12.29 -9.48 19.23
N GLY A 192 12.55 -8.19 19.45
CA GLY A 192 13.40 -7.71 20.53
C GLY A 192 12.88 -8.11 21.91
N ALA A 193 11.58 -7.95 22.15
CA ALA A 193 10.95 -8.34 23.41
C ALA A 193 11.02 -9.84 23.65
N ILE A 194 10.69 -10.66 22.66
CA ILE A 194 10.78 -12.13 22.76
C ILE A 194 12.22 -12.55 23.03
N PHE A 195 13.18 -11.98 22.30
CA PHE A 195 14.60 -12.26 22.48
C PHE A 195 15.06 -11.95 23.92
N LEU A 196 14.71 -10.80 24.46
CA LEU A 196 15.06 -10.40 25.83
C LEU A 196 14.44 -11.34 26.88
N VAL A 197 13.15 -11.66 26.77
CA VAL A 197 12.49 -12.57 27.68
C VAL A 197 13.17 -13.95 27.68
N LEU A 198 13.46 -14.48 26.50
CA LEU A 198 14.16 -15.76 26.35
C LEU A 198 15.59 -15.68 26.90
N LEU A 199 16.31 -14.60 26.66
CA LEU A 199 17.67 -14.38 27.16
C LEU A 199 17.73 -14.45 28.69
N PHE A 200 16.82 -13.73 29.37
CA PHE A 200 16.75 -13.76 30.84
C PHE A 200 16.32 -15.12 31.41
N THR A 201 15.39 -15.79 30.71
CA THR A 201 14.87 -17.09 31.16
C THR A 201 15.87 -18.21 30.97
N THR A 202 16.55 -18.25 29.82
CA THR A 202 17.47 -19.37 29.46
C THR A 202 18.88 -19.14 29.92
N LYS A 203 19.25 -17.92 30.28
CA LYS A 203 20.63 -17.49 30.62
C LYS A 203 21.66 -17.89 29.55
N SER A 204 21.24 -17.96 28.30
CA SER A 204 22.03 -18.31 27.14
C SER A 204 21.68 -17.36 25.99
N ILE A 205 22.63 -16.95 25.19
CA ILE A 205 22.39 -16.10 24.00
C ILE A 205 22.02 -16.97 22.79
N LEU A 206 22.61 -18.15 22.69
CA LEU A 206 22.46 -19.01 21.52
C LEU A 206 21.03 -19.56 21.38
N LEU A 207 20.42 -19.96 22.49
CA LEU A 207 19.08 -20.57 22.47
C LEU A 207 17.98 -19.58 22.03
N PRO A 208 17.91 -18.35 22.60
CA PRO A 208 17.01 -17.30 22.09
C PRO A 208 17.22 -16.99 20.61
N LEU A 209 18.46 -16.90 20.16
CA LEU A 209 18.77 -16.60 18.75
C LEU A 209 18.22 -17.68 17.82
N LEU A 210 18.43 -18.96 18.14
CA LEU A 210 17.92 -20.08 17.35
C LEU A 210 16.38 -20.13 17.35
N LEU A 211 15.76 -19.84 18.49
CA LEU A 211 14.30 -19.83 18.60
C LEU A 211 13.69 -18.68 17.78
N VAL A 212 14.26 -17.47 17.85
CA VAL A 212 13.80 -16.33 17.06
C VAL A 212 13.94 -16.61 15.56
N ILE A 213 15.10 -17.11 15.11
CA ILE A 213 15.29 -17.48 13.69
C ILE A 213 14.27 -18.55 13.27
N GLY A 214 13.99 -19.52 14.14
CA GLY A 214 12.98 -20.55 13.88
C GLY A 214 11.57 -19.98 13.71
N ILE A 215 11.17 -19.06 14.57
CA ILE A 215 9.86 -18.40 14.51
C ILE A 215 9.77 -17.54 13.24
N GLU A 216 10.76 -16.67 12.98
CA GLU A 216 10.77 -15.84 11.79
C GLU A 216 10.73 -16.65 10.50
N THR A 217 11.47 -17.76 10.44
CA THR A 217 11.43 -18.65 9.27
C THR A 217 10.04 -19.25 9.07
N ALA A 218 9.38 -19.66 10.14
CA ALA A 218 8.01 -20.18 10.06
C ALA A 218 7.01 -19.11 9.59
N VAL A 219 7.17 -17.86 10.01
CA VAL A 219 6.39 -16.70 9.55
C VAL A 219 6.63 -16.49 8.06
N TRP A 220 7.88 -16.41 7.61
CA TRP A 220 8.20 -16.24 6.17
C TRP A 220 7.69 -17.40 5.31
N MET A 221 7.78 -18.63 5.79
CA MET A 221 7.20 -19.79 5.09
C MET A 221 5.68 -19.66 4.94
N ASN A 222 4.98 -19.25 5.99
CA ASN A 222 3.54 -19.02 5.92
C ASN A 222 3.19 -17.89 4.95
N LEU A 223 3.89 -16.75 5.03
CA LEU A 223 3.71 -15.61 4.15
C LEU A 223 4.15 -15.88 2.70
N SER A 224 5.00 -16.88 2.43
CA SER A 224 5.39 -17.24 1.07
C SER A 224 4.33 -18.06 0.31
N VAL A 225 3.38 -18.67 1.01
CA VAL A 225 2.35 -19.52 0.38
C VAL A 225 1.52 -18.80 -0.68
N PRO A 226 1.05 -17.55 -0.47
CA PRO A 226 0.31 -16.82 -1.48
C PRO A 226 1.11 -16.59 -2.77
N TYR A 227 2.41 -16.29 -2.66
CA TYR A 227 3.29 -16.12 -3.81
C TYR A 227 3.33 -17.36 -4.70
N PHE A 228 3.45 -18.55 -4.09
CA PHE A 228 3.48 -19.80 -4.85
C PHE A 228 2.10 -20.25 -5.37
N LYS A 229 1.02 -19.77 -4.76
CA LYS A 229 -0.35 -20.09 -5.18
C LYS A 229 -0.95 -19.05 -6.11
N ASP A 230 -0.22 -17.98 -6.40
CA ASP A 230 -0.74 -16.83 -7.16
C ASP A 230 -2.10 -16.36 -6.61
N SER A 231 -2.19 -16.27 -5.28
CA SER A 231 -3.41 -15.89 -4.59
C SER A 231 -3.33 -14.49 -4.03
N ILE A 232 -4.47 -13.80 -4.06
CA ILE A 232 -4.63 -12.46 -3.50
C ILE A 232 -4.55 -12.53 -1.97
N VAL A 233 -3.84 -11.60 -1.36
CA VAL A 233 -3.74 -11.44 0.09
C VAL A 233 -4.25 -10.06 0.47
N PHE A 234 -5.20 -10.02 1.40
CA PHE A 234 -5.68 -8.77 1.99
C PHE A 234 -5.00 -8.53 3.32
N TYR A 235 -4.75 -7.26 3.60
CA TYR A 235 -4.22 -6.81 4.89
C TYR A 235 -5.37 -6.38 5.80
#